data_2d326175d38518cfb193ff85fb101b86
#
_entry.id   2d326175d38518cfb193ff85fb101b86
#
_cell.length_a   1.000
_cell.length_b   1.000
_cell.length_c   1.000
_cell.angle_alpha   90.00
_cell.angle_beta   90.00
_cell.angle_gamma   90.00
#
_symmetry.space_group_name_H-M   'P 1'
#
loop_
_entity.id
_entity.type
_entity.pdbx_description
1 polymer ?
#
loop_
_entity_poly.entity_id
_entity_poly.type
_entity_poly.pdbx_seq_one_letter_code
_entity_poly.pdbx_strand_id
1 'polypeptide(L)'
;MKIKFIIPFCLLFGLSFGQVENNSLENFKPPMPNIIQPSPSVAALMKFEEVQVDYYTGSPSISVPLFAHSFRGLNYDLTLNYNPSGVRVDEISTWVGTGWSLNEGGAVSRTVVGLPDERKILTSDPLTGSYTSGGVFHNDYFNFENLTDYKKQRLIWESSNGDIQNDVNMDIFQFNFFGRTGRFHVIKNNQGNLEAKTIGDLNHLKIELFHNIDFVISKFVITDEKGFKYTFDAIEQTQQFSEFASKTQHSHIKTHMISSTAHMQFNSAWKITKVETPNNELICEFIYVYYNQIYSTPYSVVTNKIINIPLSSF
;
A
#
# COMPACT_ATOMS: atom_id res chain seq x y z
N MET A 1 -1.74 -63.88 -66.48
CA MET A 1 -1.91 -64.93 -65.44
C MET A 1 -0.77 -64.70 -64.38
N LYS A 2 -0.64 -63.53 -63.74
CA LYS A 2 0.38 -63.30 -62.73
C LYS A 2 -0.06 -62.47 -61.49
N ILE A 3 -1.38 -62.31 -61.30
CA ILE A 3 -1.90 -61.46 -60.21
C ILE A 3 -2.48 -62.35 -59.03
N LYS A 4 -2.61 -63.64 -59.22
CA LYS A 4 -3.21 -64.53 -58.18
C LYS A 4 -2.27 -64.92 -57.03
N PHE A 5 -1.00 -64.66 -57.11
CA PHE A 5 -0.03 -65.09 -56.07
C PHE A 5 0.42 -63.93 -55.11
N ILE A 6 0.14 -62.67 -55.40
CA ILE A 6 0.55 -61.57 -54.60
C ILE A 6 -0.40 -61.28 -53.42
N ILE A 7 -1.70 -61.57 -53.63
CA ILE A 7 -2.71 -61.34 -52.60
C ILE A 7 -2.54 -62.21 -51.34
N PRO A 8 -2.26 -63.52 -51.44
CA PRO A 8 -2.06 -64.37 -50.25
C PRO A 8 -0.73 -64.02 -49.53
N PHE A 9 0.29 -63.56 -50.25
CA PHE A 9 1.57 -63.14 -49.62
C PHE A 9 1.46 -61.85 -48.81
N CYS A 10 0.67 -60.87 -49.26
CA CYS A 10 0.38 -59.67 -48.50
C CYS A 10 -0.51 -59.97 -47.28
N LEU A 11 -1.42 -60.97 -47.38
CA LEU A 11 -2.25 -61.33 -46.24
C LEU A 11 -1.49 -62.12 -45.18
N LEU A 12 -0.42 -62.84 -45.52
CA LEU A 12 0.47 -63.49 -44.58
C LEU A 12 1.40 -62.47 -43.86
N PHE A 13 1.78 -61.39 -44.54
CA PHE A 13 2.59 -60.35 -43.91
C PHE A 13 1.76 -59.43 -42.95
N GLY A 14 0.46 -59.30 -43.22
CA GLY A 14 -0.45 -58.51 -42.39
C GLY A 14 -0.78 -59.17 -41.02
N LEU A 15 -0.54 -60.49 -40.89
CA LEU A 15 -0.82 -61.18 -39.64
C LEU A 15 0.37 -61.32 -38.69
N SER A 16 1.55 -60.84 -39.11
CA SER A 16 2.77 -60.96 -38.33
C SER A 16 3.02 -59.80 -37.36
N PHE A 17 2.18 -58.75 -37.38
CA PHE A 17 2.36 -57.61 -36.50
C PHE A 17 1.38 -57.53 -35.32
N GLY A 18 0.67 -58.60 -35.05
CA GLY A 18 -0.43 -58.58 -34.12
C GLY A 18 -0.26 -59.25 -32.78
N GLN A 19 0.95 -59.43 -32.26
CA GLN A 19 1.10 -59.89 -30.88
C GLN A 19 2.35 -59.30 -30.26
N VAL A 20 2.27 -58.09 -29.83
CA VAL A 20 3.09 -57.61 -28.71
C VAL A 20 2.35 -58.04 -27.45
N GLU A 21 2.85 -59.10 -26.84
CA GLU A 21 2.38 -59.56 -25.56
C GLU A 21 2.64 -58.49 -24.52
N ASN A 22 1.57 -57.82 -24.06
CA ASN A 22 1.60 -56.77 -23.05
C ASN A 22 1.92 -57.29 -21.64
N ASN A 23 2.67 -58.34 -21.52
CA ASN A 23 2.94 -59.01 -20.23
C ASN A 23 4.22 -58.48 -19.50
N SER A 24 4.94 -57.52 -20.05
CA SER A 24 6.16 -57.08 -19.42
C SER A 24 6.06 -55.75 -18.60
N LEU A 25 4.91 -55.05 -18.72
CA LEU A 25 4.72 -53.81 -17.97
C LEU A 25 3.88 -53.92 -16.70
N GLU A 26 3.07 -55.00 -16.57
CA GLU A 26 2.29 -55.20 -15.35
C GLU A 26 3.12 -55.67 -14.15
N ASN A 27 4.32 -56.21 -14.36
CA ASN A 27 5.16 -56.70 -13.27
C ASN A 27 6.26 -55.73 -12.85
N PHE A 28 6.42 -54.57 -13.51
CA PHE A 28 7.31 -53.53 -13.01
C PHE A 28 6.59 -52.62 -12.05
N LYS A 29 6.14 -53.14 -10.91
CA LYS A 29 5.91 -52.33 -9.72
C LYS A 29 7.28 -52.06 -9.12
N PRO A 30 7.84 -50.83 -9.23
CA PRO A 30 9.00 -50.52 -8.46
C PRO A 30 8.68 -50.82 -6.99
N PRO A 31 9.60 -51.40 -6.24
CA PRO A 31 9.38 -51.67 -4.83
C PRO A 31 9.00 -50.31 -4.19
N MET A 32 7.72 -50.16 -3.87
CA MET A 32 7.31 -48.99 -3.11
C MET A 32 8.07 -49.05 -1.81
N PRO A 33 8.82 -47.97 -1.47
CA PRO A 33 9.48 -47.93 -0.18
C PRO A 33 8.45 -48.23 0.89
N ASN A 34 8.75 -49.19 1.77
CA ASN A 34 7.89 -49.54 2.87
C ASN A 34 7.83 -48.30 3.79
N ILE A 35 6.83 -47.44 3.53
CA ILE A 35 6.60 -46.26 4.31
C ILE A 35 6.13 -46.72 5.68
N ILE A 36 7.04 -46.82 6.62
CA ILE A 36 6.73 -47.04 8.01
C ILE A 36 5.77 -45.91 8.42
N GLN A 37 4.54 -46.26 8.70
CA GLN A 37 3.56 -45.27 9.14
C GLN A 37 4.12 -44.61 10.42
N PRO A 38 4.20 -43.27 10.45
CA PRO A 38 4.66 -42.60 11.65
C PRO A 38 3.72 -42.94 12.81
N SER A 39 4.28 -43.02 14.00
CA SER A 39 3.44 -43.22 15.22
C SER A 39 2.36 -42.15 15.29
N PRO A 40 1.18 -42.42 15.89
CA PRO A 40 0.10 -41.46 15.99
C PRO A 40 0.53 -40.10 16.57
N SER A 41 1.52 -40.09 17.47
CA SER A 41 2.09 -38.87 18.04
C SER A 41 2.94 -38.10 17.02
N VAL A 42 3.69 -38.81 16.13
CA VAL A 42 4.47 -38.18 15.05
C VAL A 42 3.56 -37.75 13.91
N ALA A 43 2.50 -38.50 13.63
CA ALA A 43 1.47 -38.11 12.66
C ALA A 43 0.66 -36.87 13.13
N ALA A 44 0.46 -36.74 14.45
CA ALA A 44 -0.16 -35.55 15.03
C ALA A 44 0.79 -34.32 14.98
N LEU A 45 2.10 -34.52 15.08
CA LEU A 45 3.12 -33.49 14.86
C LEU A 45 3.22 -33.07 13.39
N MET A 46 2.89 -33.96 12.47
CA MET A 46 2.85 -33.70 11.04
C MET A 46 1.47 -33.20 10.54
N LYS A 47 0.48 -33.10 11.39
CA LYS A 47 -0.67 -32.25 11.16
C LYS A 47 -0.25 -30.81 11.30
N PHE A 48 0.61 -30.37 10.39
CA PHE A 48 0.70 -28.95 10.12
C PHE A 48 -0.72 -28.53 9.74
N GLU A 49 -1.21 -27.59 10.48
CA GLU A 49 -2.44 -26.89 10.22
C GLU A 49 -2.55 -26.66 8.73
N GLU A 50 -3.62 -27.12 8.14
CA GLU A 50 -3.87 -26.91 6.71
C GLU A 50 -3.79 -25.41 6.48
N VAL A 51 -2.75 -24.94 5.79
CA VAL A 51 -2.57 -23.51 5.51
C VAL A 51 -3.80 -23.07 4.73
N GLN A 52 -4.62 -22.24 5.33
CA GLN A 52 -5.80 -21.72 4.68
C GLN A 52 -5.37 -20.89 3.48
N VAL A 53 -5.85 -21.26 2.33
CA VAL A 53 -5.62 -20.56 1.07
C VAL A 53 -6.90 -19.86 0.69
N ASP A 54 -6.83 -18.57 0.42
CA ASP A 54 -7.94 -17.85 -0.18
C ASP A 54 -8.20 -18.40 -1.59
N TYR A 55 -9.35 -19.00 -1.81
CA TYR A 55 -9.72 -19.62 -3.10
C TYR A 55 -9.84 -18.60 -4.25
N TYR A 56 -10.03 -17.32 -3.96
CA TYR A 56 -10.13 -16.28 -4.97
C TYR A 56 -8.77 -15.81 -5.45
N THR A 57 -7.83 -15.60 -4.53
CA THR A 57 -6.50 -15.06 -4.83
C THR A 57 -5.43 -16.14 -4.93
N GLY A 58 -5.70 -17.34 -4.41
CA GLY A 58 -4.70 -18.41 -4.28
C GLY A 58 -3.62 -18.12 -3.23
N SER A 59 -3.77 -17.03 -2.45
CA SER A 59 -2.76 -16.61 -1.47
C SER A 59 -2.92 -17.35 -0.15
N PRO A 60 -1.84 -17.93 0.41
CA PRO A 60 -1.87 -18.51 1.75
C PRO A 60 -1.98 -17.40 2.79
N SER A 61 -2.84 -17.60 3.79
CA SER A 61 -2.91 -16.73 4.97
C SER A 61 -2.29 -17.44 6.15
N ILE A 62 -1.12 -16.99 6.55
CA ILE A 62 -0.37 -17.56 7.68
C ILE A 62 -0.31 -16.51 8.79
N SER A 63 -0.78 -16.88 9.98
CA SER A 63 -0.73 -16.02 11.16
C SER A 63 0.05 -16.72 12.27
N VAL A 64 1.08 -16.07 12.78
CA VAL A 64 1.89 -16.57 13.89
C VAL A 64 1.60 -15.71 15.11
N PRO A 65 0.87 -16.24 16.12
CA PRO A 65 0.64 -15.52 17.37
C PRO A 65 1.96 -15.45 18.15
N LEU A 66 2.41 -14.24 18.46
CA LEU A 66 3.63 -14.00 19.24
C LEU A 66 3.31 -13.77 20.71
N PHE A 67 2.26 -13.04 21.00
CA PHE A 67 1.86 -12.68 22.34
C PHE A 67 0.36 -12.38 22.38
N ALA A 68 -0.32 -12.81 23.43
CA ALA A 68 -1.72 -12.49 23.69
C ALA A 68 -1.88 -12.10 25.15
N HIS A 69 -2.53 -10.98 25.41
CA HIS A 69 -2.81 -10.52 26.76
C HIS A 69 -4.19 -9.87 26.85
N SER A 70 -4.91 -10.19 27.91
CA SER A 70 -6.20 -9.57 28.18
C SER A 70 -6.15 -8.83 29.52
N PHE A 71 -6.49 -7.56 29.48
CA PHE A 71 -6.48 -6.71 30.66
C PHE A 71 -7.68 -5.76 30.67
N ARG A 72 -8.45 -5.78 31.73
CA ARG A 72 -9.63 -4.92 31.98
C ARG A 72 -10.63 -4.87 30.80
N GLY A 73 -10.80 -6.00 30.08
CA GLY A 73 -11.71 -6.11 28.95
C GLY A 73 -11.15 -5.64 27.62
N LEU A 74 -9.87 -5.28 27.56
CA LEU A 74 -9.12 -5.05 26.35
C LEU A 74 -8.28 -6.28 26.03
N ASN A 75 -8.43 -6.83 24.84
CA ASN A 75 -7.61 -7.93 24.34
C ASN A 75 -6.56 -7.36 23.40
N TYR A 76 -5.31 -7.68 23.66
CA TYR A 76 -4.18 -7.35 22.83
C TYR A 76 -3.52 -8.62 22.33
N ASP A 77 -3.51 -8.79 21.02
CA ASP A 77 -2.91 -9.94 20.35
C ASP A 77 -1.83 -9.43 19.38
N LEU A 78 -0.58 -9.73 19.72
CA LEU A 78 0.55 -9.47 18.85
C LEU A 78 0.71 -10.65 17.91
N THR A 79 0.45 -10.42 16.62
CA THR A 79 0.50 -11.46 15.59
C THR A 79 1.35 -11.02 14.42
N LEU A 80 2.13 -11.96 13.90
CA LEU A 80 2.86 -11.80 12.66
C LEU A 80 2.06 -12.47 11.55
N ASN A 81 1.63 -11.69 10.56
CA ASN A 81 0.79 -12.16 9.46
C ASN A 81 1.58 -12.18 8.16
N TYR A 82 1.45 -13.27 7.41
CA TYR A 82 2.03 -13.42 6.09
C TYR A 82 0.94 -13.42 5.03
N ASN A 83 0.94 -12.39 4.20
CA ASN A 83 0.01 -12.21 3.09
C ASN A 83 0.79 -11.93 1.81
N PRO A 84 1.32 -12.96 1.14
CA PRO A 84 2.09 -12.77 -0.08
C PRO A 84 1.15 -12.37 -1.21
N SER A 85 1.40 -11.22 -1.82
CA SER A 85 0.73 -10.77 -3.04
C SER A 85 1.46 -11.17 -4.33
N GLY A 86 2.35 -12.18 -4.24
CA GLY A 86 3.29 -12.55 -5.28
C GLY A 86 4.58 -11.73 -5.20
N VAL A 87 5.55 -12.07 -6.03
CA VAL A 87 6.82 -11.30 -6.12
C VAL A 87 6.60 -10.09 -7.01
N ARG A 88 6.67 -8.91 -6.42
CA ARG A 88 6.64 -7.63 -7.15
C ARG A 88 8.02 -7.01 -7.09
N VAL A 89 8.50 -6.54 -8.25
CA VAL A 89 9.88 -5.97 -8.37
C VAL A 89 10.02 -4.67 -7.59
N ASP A 90 8.93 -3.94 -7.42
CA ASP A 90 8.81 -2.65 -6.74
C ASP A 90 8.31 -2.76 -5.29
N GLU A 91 8.10 -3.98 -4.78
CA GLU A 91 7.66 -4.18 -3.42
C GLU A 91 8.79 -3.93 -2.43
N ILE A 92 8.56 -2.97 -1.55
CA ILE A 92 9.47 -2.65 -0.46
C ILE A 92 9.15 -3.57 0.72
N SER A 93 10.15 -4.33 1.19
CA SER A 93 9.97 -5.18 2.35
C SER A 93 9.71 -4.36 3.61
N THR A 94 8.80 -4.82 4.46
CA THR A 94 8.68 -4.30 5.82
C THR A 94 9.90 -4.71 6.66
N TRP A 95 10.04 -4.15 7.86
CA TRP A 95 11.14 -4.52 8.77
C TRP A 95 11.06 -5.97 9.26
N VAL A 96 9.90 -6.62 9.17
CA VAL A 96 9.69 -8.05 9.47
C VAL A 96 9.85 -8.95 8.25
N GLY A 97 10.08 -8.39 7.05
CA GLY A 97 10.31 -9.12 5.80
C GLY A 97 9.21 -8.90 4.75
N THR A 98 9.52 -9.32 3.52
CA THR A 98 8.59 -9.18 2.39
C THR A 98 7.35 -10.07 2.58
N GLY A 99 6.17 -9.50 2.40
CA GLY A 99 4.89 -10.18 2.60
C GLY A 99 4.50 -10.40 4.06
N TRP A 100 5.38 -10.04 5.01
CA TRP A 100 5.09 -10.11 6.44
C TRP A 100 4.63 -8.76 6.99
N SER A 101 3.66 -8.79 7.89
CA SER A 101 3.20 -7.63 8.65
C SER A 101 3.04 -7.98 10.12
N LEU A 102 3.46 -7.09 11.00
CA LEU A 102 3.26 -7.24 12.43
C LEU A 102 2.07 -6.38 12.86
N ASN A 103 1.15 -6.97 13.62
CA ASN A 103 0.08 -6.22 14.26
C ASN A 103 0.58 -5.60 15.57
N GLU A 104 1.03 -4.35 15.52
CA GLU A 104 1.68 -3.63 16.62
C GLU A 104 0.70 -2.89 17.54
N GLY A 105 -0.55 -3.36 17.66
CA GLY A 105 -1.58 -2.67 18.44
C GLY A 105 -2.41 -1.68 17.63
N GLY A 106 -1.85 -1.05 16.63
CA GLY A 106 -2.60 -0.25 15.67
C GLY A 106 -1.98 1.09 15.31
N ALA A 107 -2.55 1.69 14.29
CA ALA A 107 -2.12 2.98 13.76
C ALA A 107 -3.28 3.75 13.12
N VAL A 108 -3.10 5.04 13.00
CA VAL A 108 -3.78 5.90 12.02
C VAL A 108 -2.81 6.12 10.87
N SER A 109 -3.15 5.71 9.67
CA SER A 109 -2.34 5.91 8.47
C SER A 109 -3.00 6.92 7.54
N ARG A 110 -2.21 7.57 6.70
CA ARG A 110 -2.65 8.61 5.77
C ARG A 110 -2.29 8.22 4.34
N THR A 111 -3.24 8.32 3.46
CA THR A 111 -3.03 8.27 2.02
C THR A 111 -3.13 9.69 1.48
N VAL A 112 -2.00 10.22 1.05
CA VAL A 112 -1.94 11.55 0.42
C VAL A 112 -2.53 11.45 -0.98
N VAL A 113 -3.48 12.33 -1.29
CA VAL A 113 -4.12 12.44 -2.60
C VAL A 113 -3.76 13.80 -3.19
N GLY A 114 -2.80 13.81 -4.11
CA GLY A 114 -2.25 15.05 -4.65
C GLY A 114 -1.15 15.62 -3.76
N LEU A 115 -1.36 16.76 -3.14
CA LEU A 115 -0.47 17.35 -2.15
C LEU A 115 -0.93 17.03 -0.73
N PRO A 116 -0.02 16.92 0.25
CA PRO A 116 -0.43 16.87 1.65
C PRO A 116 -1.34 18.06 2.01
N ASP A 117 -2.44 17.80 2.69
CA ASP A 117 -3.46 18.81 3.03
C ASP A 117 -2.89 20.06 3.73
N GLU A 118 -1.83 19.88 4.55
CA GLU A 118 -1.11 20.96 5.25
C GLU A 118 0.01 21.59 4.43
N ARG A 119 0.20 21.20 3.16
CA ARG A 119 1.26 21.77 2.32
C ARG A 119 0.99 23.24 2.06
N LYS A 120 1.90 24.11 2.47
CA LYS A 120 1.83 25.56 2.29
C LYS A 120 2.76 25.99 1.16
N ILE A 121 2.24 26.71 0.19
CA ILE A 121 2.99 27.31 -0.91
C ILE A 121 2.67 28.80 -0.91
N LEU A 122 3.70 29.63 -0.92
CA LEU A 122 3.54 31.07 -1.10
C LEU A 122 3.65 31.39 -2.59
N THR A 123 2.57 31.90 -3.15
CA THR A 123 2.46 32.24 -4.58
C THR A 123 2.31 33.74 -4.73
N SER A 124 2.92 34.30 -5.77
CA SER A 124 2.77 35.71 -6.10
C SER A 124 1.75 35.87 -7.22
N ASP A 125 0.79 36.76 -7.03
CA ASP A 125 -0.20 37.14 -8.01
C ASP A 125 0.02 38.64 -8.36
N PRO A 126 0.24 38.97 -9.65
CA PRO A 126 0.46 40.37 -10.06
C PRO A 126 -0.70 41.31 -9.74
N LEU A 127 -1.93 40.79 -9.63
CA LEU A 127 -3.15 41.58 -9.41
C LEU A 127 -3.53 41.71 -7.93
N THR A 128 -3.34 40.63 -7.15
CA THR A 128 -3.78 40.54 -5.76
C THR A 128 -2.67 40.51 -4.74
N GLY A 129 -1.40 40.51 -5.21
CA GLY A 129 -0.23 40.35 -4.35
C GLY A 129 0.04 38.88 -4.00
N SER A 130 0.81 38.67 -2.93
CA SER A 130 1.11 37.31 -2.47
C SER A 130 -0.10 36.66 -1.80
N TYR A 131 -0.35 35.40 -2.12
CA TYR A 131 -1.38 34.59 -1.47
C TYR A 131 -0.82 33.20 -1.12
N THR A 132 -1.51 32.52 -0.23
CA THR A 132 -1.16 31.14 0.16
C THR A 132 -1.94 30.17 -0.70
N SER A 133 -1.24 29.19 -1.23
CA SER A 133 -1.77 28.06 -1.99
C SER A 133 -1.23 26.75 -1.44
N GLY A 134 -1.52 25.64 -2.08
CA GLY A 134 -1.05 24.31 -1.68
C GLY A 134 -2.18 23.38 -1.34
N GLY A 135 -2.06 22.63 -0.25
CA GLY A 135 -3.08 21.69 0.22
C GLY A 135 -4.34 22.38 0.74
N VAL A 136 -5.40 21.61 0.91
CA VAL A 136 -6.75 22.11 1.21
C VAL A 136 -6.86 22.95 2.49
N PHE A 137 -5.92 22.81 3.44
CA PHE A 137 -5.94 23.63 4.67
C PHE A 137 -5.38 25.04 4.46
N HIS A 138 -4.61 25.29 3.41
CA HIS A 138 -3.98 26.57 3.14
C HIS A 138 -4.57 27.33 1.96
N ASN A 139 -5.34 26.63 1.10
CA ASN A 139 -6.07 27.30 0.05
C ASN A 139 -7.50 27.68 0.51
N ASP A 140 -8.25 28.29 -0.38
CA ASP A 140 -9.61 28.76 -0.09
C ASP A 140 -10.71 27.70 -0.31
N TYR A 141 -10.37 26.42 -0.39
CA TYR A 141 -11.32 25.33 -0.70
C TYR A 141 -12.50 25.28 0.25
N PHE A 142 -12.27 25.31 1.57
CA PHE A 142 -13.34 25.24 2.57
C PHE A 142 -14.18 26.53 2.68
N ASN A 143 -13.75 27.61 2.04
CA ASN A 143 -14.47 28.88 1.99
C ASN A 143 -14.96 29.22 0.58
N PHE A 144 -15.00 28.24 -0.34
CA PHE A 144 -15.27 28.43 -1.76
C PHE A 144 -16.54 29.23 -2.03
N GLU A 145 -17.62 28.95 -1.34
CA GLU A 145 -18.92 29.61 -1.55
C GLU A 145 -18.86 31.13 -1.32
N ASN A 146 -18.02 31.58 -0.40
CA ASN A 146 -17.90 32.99 -0.01
C ASN A 146 -16.84 33.75 -0.84
N LEU A 147 -16.18 33.08 -1.78
CA LEU A 147 -15.15 33.71 -2.63
C LEU A 147 -15.78 34.61 -3.70
N THR A 148 -15.01 35.60 -4.13
CA THR A 148 -15.34 36.36 -5.34
C THR A 148 -15.18 35.49 -6.58
N ASP A 149 -15.90 35.81 -7.67
CA ASP A 149 -15.86 35.02 -8.93
C ASP A 149 -14.43 34.87 -9.46
N TYR A 150 -13.60 35.90 -9.36
CA TYR A 150 -12.18 35.83 -9.74
C TYR A 150 -11.41 34.77 -8.93
N LYS A 151 -11.57 34.75 -7.61
CA LYS A 151 -10.92 33.77 -6.76
C LYS A 151 -11.43 32.34 -6.98
N LYS A 152 -12.73 32.17 -7.22
CA LYS A 152 -13.33 30.88 -7.60
C LYS A 152 -12.73 30.36 -8.90
N GLN A 153 -12.69 31.18 -9.95
CA GLN A 153 -12.14 30.81 -11.23
C GLN A 153 -10.64 30.46 -11.13
N ARG A 154 -9.89 31.24 -10.35
CA ARG A 154 -8.47 30.96 -10.12
C ARG A 154 -8.25 29.63 -9.42
N LEU A 155 -8.98 29.35 -8.33
CA LEU A 155 -8.85 28.10 -7.60
C LEU A 155 -9.16 26.88 -8.51
N ILE A 156 -10.23 26.97 -9.30
CA ILE A 156 -10.60 25.94 -10.27
C ILE A 156 -9.50 25.77 -11.33
N TRP A 157 -8.97 26.86 -11.87
CA TRP A 157 -7.95 26.82 -12.91
C TRP A 157 -6.64 26.22 -12.39
N GLU A 158 -6.16 26.65 -11.22
CA GLU A 158 -4.92 26.17 -10.59
C GLU A 158 -5.02 24.70 -10.17
N SER A 159 -6.20 24.23 -9.76
CA SER A 159 -6.41 22.83 -9.38
C SER A 159 -6.54 21.89 -10.59
N SER A 160 -6.91 22.40 -11.76
CA SER A 160 -7.18 21.59 -12.96
C SER A 160 -6.02 21.51 -13.95
N ASN A 161 -5.08 22.45 -13.91
CA ASN A 161 -4.05 22.59 -14.95
C ASN A 161 -2.76 21.77 -14.70
N GLY A 162 -2.72 20.93 -13.70
CA GLY A 162 -1.52 20.11 -13.41
C GLY A 162 -0.31 20.89 -12.88
N ASP A 163 -0.35 22.22 -12.86
CA ASP A 163 0.54 23.04 -12.05
C ASP A 163 0.01 22.95 -10.62
N ILE A 164 0.56 22.01 -9.85
CA ILE A 164 0.08 21.66 -8.52
C ILE A 164 0.38 22.81 -7.54
N GLN A 165 -0.27 23.93 -7.76
CA GLN A 165 -0.21 25.09 -6.84
C GLN A 165 -1.35 25.04 -5.83
N ASN A 166 -2.53 24.55 -6.24
CA ASN A 166 -3.67 24.33 -5.36
C ASN A 166 -4.20 22.92 -5.51
N ASP A 167 -4.25 22.19 -4.42
CA ASP A 167 -4.90 20.89 -4.35
C ASP A 167 -6.26 21.02 -3.66
N VAL A 168 -7.29 20.46 -4.29
CA VAL A 168 -8.65 20.41 -3.77
C VAL A 168 -9.07 19.00 -3.34
N ASN A 169 -8.14 18.05 -3.43
CA ASN A 169 -8.38 16.70 -2.99
C ASN A 169 -7.97 16.54 -1.53
N MET A 170 -8.89 16.07 -0.72
CA MET A 170 -8.60 15.80 0.70
C MET A 170 -7.90 14.46 0.85
N ASP A 171 -6.95 14.40 1.75
CA ASP A 171 -6.28 13.16 2.13
C ASP A 171 -7.23 12.21 2.85
N ILE A 172 -6.95 10.91 2.70
CA ILE A 172 -7.73 9.87 3.34
C ILE A 172 -6.95 9.33 4.53
N PHE A 173 -7.54 9.45 5.70
CA PHE A 173 -7.01 8.83 6.92
C PHE A 173 -7.72 7.52 7.18
N GLN A 174 -6.96 6.50 7.58
CA GLN A 174 -7.47 5.17 7.92
C GLN A 174 -6.94 4.80 9.30
N PHE A 175 -7.78 4.24 10.13
CA PHE A 175 -7.33 3.66 11.37
C PHE A 175 -7.58 2.15 11.41
N ASN A 176 -6.66 1.44 12.06
CA ASN A 176 -6.79 0.04 12.41
C ASN A 176 -6.15 -0.17 13.77
N PHE A 177 -6.94 -0.49 14.78
CA PHE A 177 -6.47 -0.76 16.15
C PHE A 177 -7.48 -1.61 16.90
N PHE A 178 -7.01 -2.57 17.65
CA PHE A 178 -7.81 -3.44 18.53
C PHE A 178 -9.11 -3.96 17.89
N GLY A 179 -9.01 -4.41 16.62
CA GLY A 179 -10.14 -4.93 15.84
C GLY A 179 -11.11 -3.87 15.33
N ARG A 180 -10.81 -2.59 15.51
CA ARG A 180 -11.58 -1.47 14.95
C ARG A 180 -10.89 -0.93 13.71
N THR A 181 -11.65 -0.77 12.65
CA THR A 181 -11.15 -0.20 11.39
C THR A 181 -12.10 0.88 10.89
N GLY A 182 -11.58 1.87 10.21
CA GLY A 182 -12.40 2.90 9.62
C GLY A 182 -11.60 3.91 8.83
N ARG A 183 -12.32 4.81 8.16
CA ARG A 183 -11.74 5.89 7.37
C ARG A 183 -12.40 7.22 7.69
N PHE A 184 -11.64 8.29 7.57
CA PHE A 184 -12.13 9.64 7.76
C PHE A 184 -11.32 10.63 6.92
N HIS A 185 -11.90 11.78 6.66
CA HIS A 185 -11.19 12.97 6.18
C HIS A 185 -11.00 13.96 7.33
N VAL A 186 -10.01 14.79 7.20
CA VAL A 186 -9.86 15.97 8.06
C VAL A 186 -10.36 17.18 7.29
N ILE A 187 -11.31 17.91 7.89
CA ILE A 187 -11.90 19.10 7.31
C ILE A 187 -11.58 20.32 8.17
N LYS A 188 -11.60 21.50 7.56
CA LYS A 188 -11.49 22.76 8.27
C LYS A 188 -12.88 23.37 8.45
N ASN A 189 -13.31 23.55 9.69
CA ASN A 189 -14.61 24.12 9.99
C ASN A 189 -14.63 25.66 9.79
N ASN A 190 -15.81 26.27 9.90
CA ASN A 190 -15.99 27.71 9.71
C ASN A 190 -15.20 28.59 10.70
N GLN A 191 -14.73 28.03 11.80
CA GLN A 191 -13.91 28.70 12.81
C GLN A 191 -12.41 28.56 12.53
N GLY A 192 -12.04 27.80 11.47
CA GLY A 192 -10.66 27.55 11.08
C GLY A 192 -9.99 26.37 11.81
N ASN A 193 -10.74 25.63 12.65
CA ASN A 193 -10.23 24.45 13.35
C ASN A 193 -10.35 23.19 12.50
N LEU A 194 -9.44 22.27 12.68
CA LEU A 194 -9.50 20.97 12.02
C LEU A 194 -10.41 20.00 12.78
N GLU A 195 -11.22 19.26 12.04
CA GLU A 195 -12.13 18.24 12.56
C GLU A 195 -12.06 16.96 11.71
N ALA A 196 -12.13 15.81 12.39
CA ALA A 196 -12.24 14.53 11.70
C ALA A 196 -13.67 14.27 11.28
N LYS A 197 -13.87 14.01 9.97
CA LYS A 197 -15.17 13.64 9.39
C LYS A 197 -15.13 12.20 8.95
N THR A 198 -15.84 11.33 9.65
CA THR A 198 -15.87 9.89 9.36
C THR A 198 -16.54 9.56 8.03
N ILE A 199 -16.02 8.54 7.36
CA ILE A 199 -16.59 7.98 6.14
C ILE A 199 -17.33 6.71 6.51
N GLY A 200 -18.64 6.69 6.33
CA GLY A 200 -19.52 5.61 6.78
C GLY A 200 -20.06 5.81 8.20
N ASP A 201 -20.69 4.78 8.74
CA ASP A 201 -21.32 4.85 10.08
C ASP A 201 -20.32 4.48 11.18
N LEU A 202 -19.56 5.47 11.62
CA LEU A 202 -18.59 5.38 12.72
C LEU A 202 -18.95 6.32 13.88
N ASN A 203 -20.25 6.63 14.03
CA ASN A 203 -20.74 7.57 15.03
C ASN A 203 -20.50 7.14 16.49
N HIS A 204 -20.14 5.88 16.70
CA HIS A 204 -19.76 5.32 17.99
C HIS A 204 -18.32 5.65 18.41
N LEU A 205 -17.52 6.24 17.52
CA LEU A 205 -16.15 6.64 17.78
C LEU A 205 -16.03 8.17 17.78
N LYS A 206 -15.38 8.73 18.80
CA LYS A 206 -15.01 10.14 18.82
C LYS A 206 -13.55 10.26 18.45
N ILE A 207 -13.25 11.00 17.38
CA ILE A 207 -11.89 11.26 16.90
C ILE A 207 -11.52 12.70 17.21
N GLU A 208 -10.52 12.92 18.03
CA GLU A 208 -9.93 14.20 18.35
C GLU A 208 -8.55 14.27 17.71
N LEU A 209 -8.19 15.41 17.14
CA LEU A 209 -6.89 15.61 16.52
C LEU A 209 -6.22 16.87 17.06
N PHE A 210 -4.89 16.87 17.08
CA PHE A 210 -4.06 17.96 17.56
C PHE A 210 -3.07 18.33 16.47
N HIS A 211 -2.93 19.61 16.19
CA HIS A 211 -2.09 20.14 15.13
C HIS A 211 -1.35 21.42 15.57
N ASN A 212 -0.30 21.76 14.85
CA ASN A 212 0.40 23.03 15.04
C ASN A 212 -0.28 24.17 14.24
N ILE A 213 0.32 25.36 14.25
CA ILE A 213 -0.18 26.54 13.54
C ILE A 213 -0.20 26.38 12.01
N ASP A 214 0.67 25.52 11.47
CA ASP A 214 0.72 25.21 10.04
C ASP A 214 -0.14 23.99 9.67
N PHE A 215 -1.09 23.62 10.54
CA PHE A 215 -2.01 22.47 10.38
C PHE A 215 -1.35 21.11 10.30
N VAL A 216 -0.06 20.98 10.65
CA VAL A 216 0.60 19.67 10.72
C VAL A 216 0.07 18.91 11.92
N ILE A 217 -0.57 17.78 11.66
CA ILE A 217 -1.19 16.95 12.68
C ILE A 217 -0.10 16.19 13.44
N SER A 218 -0.08 16.37 14.77
CA SER A 218 0.90 15.74 15.66
C SER A 218 0.34 14.53 16.41
N LYS A 219 -0.97 14.48 16.64
CA LYS A 219 -1.58 13.45 17.47
C LYS A 219 -3.05 13.24 17.13
N PHE A 220 -3.49 11.99 17.24
CA PHE A 220 -4.91 11.63 17.30
C PHE A 220 -5.24 10.99 18.65
N VAL A 221 -6.43 11.24 19.14
CA VAL A 221 -7.03 10.52 20.27
C VAL A 221 -8.39 10.01 19.82
N ILE A 222 -8.54 8.68 19.80
CA ILE A 222 -9.81 8.04 19.44
C ILE A 222 -10.43 7.47 20.72
N THR A 223 -11.67 7.86 21.00
CA THR A 223 -12.43 7.34 22.13
C THR A 223 -13.50 6.40 21.60
N ASP A 224 -13.58 5.20 22.17
CA ASP A 224 -14.57 4.21 21.75
C ASP A 224 -15.89 4.35 22.54
N GLU A 225 -16.87 3.51 22.18
CA GLU A 225 -18.21 3.47 22.76
C GLU A 225 -18.22 3.13 24.26
N LYS A 226 -17.14 2.53 24.77
CA LYS A 226 -16.96 2.20 26.19
C LYS A 226 -16.19 3.29 26.94
N GLY A 227 -15.74 4.34 26.22
CA GLY A 227 -14.98 5.44 26.77
C GLY A 227 -13.48 5.19 26.90
N PHE A 228 -12.94 4.07 26.38
CA PHE A 228 -11.50 3.86 26.32
C PHE A 228 -10.88 4.85 25.35
N LYS A 229 -9.74 5.42 25.72
CA LYS A 229 -8.99 6.40 24.93
C LYS A 229 -7.74 5.76 24.35
N TYR A 230 -7.59 5.90 23.06
CA TYR A 230 -6.46 5.40 22.28
C TYR A 230 -5.69 6.59 21.74
N THR A 231 -4.46 6.78 22.19
CA THR A 231 -3.59 7.90 21.77
C THR A 231 -2.61 7.42 20.70
N PHE A 232 -2.52 8.18 19.63
CA PHE A 232 -1.64 7.92 18.49
C PHE A 232 -0.75 9.15 18.28
N ASP A 233 0.50 9.09 18.71
CA ASP A 233 1.45 10.21 18.62
C ASP A 233 2.89 9.79 18.31
N ALA A 234 3.16 8.49 18.09
CA ALA A 234 4.42 8.05 17.51
C ALA A 234 4.35 8.18 15.98
N ILE A 235 5.01 9.22 15.45
CA ILE A 235 4.84 9.66 14.07
C ILE A 235 5.82 8.96 13.14
N GLU A 236 5.32 8.40 12.04
CA GLU A 236 6.10 8.05 10.87
C GLU A 236 6.07 9.19 9.86
N GLN A 237 7.24 9.58 9.36
CA GLN A 237 7.36 10.62 8.35
C GLN A 237 7.82 10.00 7.03
N THR A 238 7.19 10.43 5.95
CA THR A 238 7.63 10.13 4.60
C THR A 238 8.25 11.35 3.98
N GLN A 239 9.42 11.15 3.37
CA GLN A 239 10.09 12.16 2.57
C GLN A 239 10.17 11.65 1.14
N GLN A 240 9.54 12.39 0.23
CA GLN A 240 9.53 12.06 -1.19
C GLN A 240 10.49 12.98 -1.92
N PHE A 241 11.40 12.37 -2.67
CA PHE A 241 12.30 13.06 -3.58
C PHE A 241 11.91 12.67 -5.01
N SER A 242 11.79 13.64 -5.89
CA SER A 242 11.70 13.37 -7.32
C SER A 242 12.81 14.13 -8.04
N GLU A 243 13.64 13.40 -8.75
CA GLU A 243 14.68 13.95 -9.60
C GLU A 243 14.28 13.73 -11.06
N PHE A 244 14.17 14.80 -11.84
CA PHE A 244 14.05 14.72 -13.27
C PHE A 244 15.39 15.11 -13.92
N ALA A 245 16.03 14.15 -14.58
CA ALA A 245 17.17 14.42 -15.43
C ALA A 245 16.68 14.54 -16.87
N SER A 246 16.67 15.75 -17.43
CA SER A 246 16.43 15.98 -18.85
C SER A 246 17.77 16.10 -19.58
N LYS A 247 18.04 15.18 -20.49
CA LYS A 247 19.20 15.22 -21.36
C LYS A 247 18.76 15.65 -22.75
N THR A 248 18.82 16.94 -23.02
CA THR A 248 18.56 17.47 -24.37
C THR A 248 19.88 17.50 -25.12
N GLN A 249 20.02 16.64 -26.12
CA GLN A 249 21.18 16.63 -26.99
C GLN A 249 20.91 17.54 -28.22
N HIS A 250 21.16 18.83 -28.09
CA HIS A 250 21.38 19.70 -29.25
C HIS A 250 22.87 19.66 -29.58
N SER A 251 23.16 19.68 -30.87
CA SER A 251 24.41 19.25 -31.50
C SER A 251 25.72 19.89 -31.01
N HIS A 252 25.71 20.88 -30.15
CA HIS A 252 26.94 21.52 -29.64
C HIS A 252 26.95 21.89 -28.17
N ILE A 253 25.86 21.70 -27.42
CA ILE A 253 25.81 22.05 -26.00
C ILE A 253 25.24 20.88 -25.19
N LYS A 254 26.10 20.20 -24.44
CA LYS A 254 25.66 19.21 -23.43
C LYS A 254 25.20 19.96 -22.20
N THR A 255 23.94 20.35 -22.18
CA THR A 255 23.35 20.94 -20.98
C THR A 255 22.73 19.81 -20.17
N HIS A 256 23.33 19.47 -19.06
CA HIS A 256 22.71 18.64 -18.03
C HIS A 256 21.83 19.57 -17.19
N MET A 257 20.55 19.61 -17.43
CA MET A 257 19.61 20.21 -16.51
C MET A 257 19.20 19.12 -15.51
N ILE A 258 19.76 19.18 -14.33
CA ILE A 258 19.25 18.47 -13.17
C ILE A 258 18.25 19.43 -12.53
N SER A 259 16.98 19.21 -12.77
CA SER A 259 15.93 19.88 -12.03
C SER A 259 15.68 19.06 -10.76
N SER A 260 16.22 19.52 -9.64
CA SER A 260 15.86 18.97 -8.34
C SER A 260 14.45 19.44 -8.01
N THR A 261 13.51 18.54 -8.08
CA THR A 261 12.11 18.83 -7.74
C THR A 261 11.85 18.62 -6.25
N ALA A 262 11.00 19.47 -5.80
CA ALA A 262 10.45 19.63 -4.47
C ALA A 262 10.55 18.40 -3.56
N HIS A 263 11.31 18.57 -2.48
CA HIS A 263 11.25 17.67 -1.34
C HIS A 263 9.90 17.84 -0.66
N MET A 264 9.07 16.80 -0.67
CA MET A 264 7.86 16.75 0.14
C MET A 264 8.13 15.90 1.38
N GLN A 265 7.94 16.48 2.55
CA GLN A 265 7.97 15.78 3.82
C GLN A 265 6.62 15.94 4.49
N PHE A 266 6.03 14.84 4.93
CA PHE A 266 4.75 14.83 5.61
C PHE A 266 4.65 13.64 6.59
N ASN A 267 3.75 13.77 7.55
CA ASN A 267 3.44 12.69 8.47
C ASN A 267 2.53 11.69 7.76
N SER A 268 2.98 10.44 7.63
CA SER A 268 2.29 9.37 6.89
C SER A 268 1.53 8.41 7.80
N ALA A 269 1.97 8.25 9.05
CA ALA A 269 1.26 7.42 10.02
C ALA A 269 1.53 7.89 11.46
N TRP A 270 0.60 7.55 12.34
CA TRP A 270 0.67 7.77 13.79
C TRP A 270 0.41 6.42 14.45
N LYS A 271 1.42 5.85 15.08
CA LYS A 271 1.31 4.59 15.81
C LYS A 271 0.69 4.84 17.18
N ILE A 272 0.00 3.84 17.71
CA ILE A 272 -0.60 3.91 19.04
C ILE A 272 0.48 3.93 20.11
N THR A 273 0.40 4.86 21.05
CA THR A 273 1.35 4.95 22.17
C THR A 273 0.75 4.65 23.51
N LYS A 274 -0.55 4.95 23.70
CA LYS A 274 -1.22 4.74 24.97
C LYS A 274 -2.65 4.25 24.79
N VAL A 275 -3.06 3.42 25.75
CA VAL A 275 -4.47 3.06 25.95
C VAL A 275 -4.84 3.35 27.39
N GLU A 276 -5.90 4.12 27.58
CA GLU A 276 -6.38 4.56 28.89
C GLU A 276 -7.85 4.19 29.10
N THR A 277 -8.21 3.94 30.34
CA THR A 277 -9.61 3.74 30.75
C THR A 277 -10.41 5.03 30.63
N PRO A 278 -11.76 4.99 30.72
CA PRO A 278 -12.60 6.19 30.80
C PRO A 278 -12.20 7.15 31.94
N ASN A 279 -11.60 6.61 32.99
CA ASN A 279 -11.14 7.38 34.16
C ASN A 279 -9.69 7.89 34.01
N ASN A 280 -9.11 7.82 32.79
CA ASN A 280 -7.72 8.20 32.47
C ASN A 280 -6.66 7.37 33.22
N GLU A 281 -6.96 6.14 33.60
CA GLU A 281 -5.96 5.22 34.11
C GLU A 281 -5.25 4.53 32.95
N LEU A 282 -3.93 4.51 32.97
CA LEU A 282 -3.12 3.86 31.96
C LEU A 282 -3.33 2.33 31.98
N ILE A 283 -3.65 1.76 30.83
CA ILE A 283 -3.78 0.29 30.64
C ILE A 283 -2.48 -0.26 30.07
N CYS A 284 -2.03 0.30 28.97
CA CYS A 284 -0.78 -0.08 28.33
C CYS A 284 -0.13 1.11 27.61
N GLU A 285 1.18 1.03 27.48
CA GLU A 285 2.00 1.99 26.78
C GLU A 285 2.87 1.24 25.75
N PHE A 286 2.99 1.81 24.55
CA PHE A 286 3.82 1.31 23.47
C PHE A 286 5.00 2.25 23.27
N ILE A 287 6.21 1.71 23.35
CA ILE A 287 7.44 2.48 23.16
C ILE A 287 8.06 2.07 21.84
N TYR A 288 8.31 3.04 20.96
CA TYR A 288 8.88 2.82 19.65
C TYR A 288 10.32 3.30 19.59
N VAL A 289 11.15 2.53 18.90
CA VAL A 289 12.52 2.94 18.56
C VAL A 289 12.50 3.43 17.11
N TYR A 290 12.91 4.67 16.89
CA TYR A 290 12.94 5.26 15.57
C TYR A 290 14.22 4.86 14.83
N TYR A 291 14.08 4.53 13.55
CA TYR A 291 15.19 4.33 12.64
C TYR A 291 14.86 4.94 11.26
N ASN A 292 15.89 5.36 10.56
CA ASN A 292 15.72 5.88 9.21
C ASN A 292 15.89 4.74 8.21
N GLN A 293 14.89 4.54 7.37
CA GLN A 293 14.96 3.59 6.27
C GLN A 293 14.90 4.37 4.96
N ILE A 294 15.94 4.22 4.14
CA ILE A 294 16.00 4.84 2.83
C ILE A 294 15.68 3.77 1.79
N TYR A 295 14.61 3.99 1.04
CA TYR A 295 14.24 3.17 -0.10
C TYR A 295 14.57 3.94 -1.38
N SER A 296 15.26 3.29 -2.31
CA SER A 296 15.34 3.76 -3.68
C SER A 296 14.33 2.98 -4.51
N THR A 297 13.30 3.64 -4.99
CA THR A 297 12.45 3.03 -6.02
C THR A 297 13.20 3.00 -7.34
N PRO A 298 13.19 1.87 -8.07
CA PRO A 298 13.79 1.83 -9.40
C PRO A 298 13.08 2.87 -10.28
N TYR A 299 13.86 3.78 -10.84
CA TYR A 299 13.33 4.76 -11.80
C TYR A 299 13.24 4.14 -13.19
N SER A 300 12.15 4.40 -13.88
CA SER A 300 12.04 4.06 -15.31
C SER A 300 12.73 5.15 -16.13
N VAL A 301 13.73 4.77 -16.93
CA VAL A 301 14.33 5.66 -17.91
C VAL A 301 13.51 5.58 -19.20
N VAL A 302 12.71 6.61 -19.47
CA VAL A 302 12.06 6.75 -20.78
C VAL A 302 13.03 7.45 -21.72
N THR A 303 13.62 6.70 -22.64
CA THR A 303 14.48 7.27 -23.68
C THR A 303 13.65 7.58 -24.92
N ASN A 304 13.25 8.82 -25.08
CA ASN A 304 12.65 9.29 -26.33
C ASN A 304 13.74 9.50 -27.38
N LYS A 305 13.88 8.58 -28.31
CA LYS A 305 14.75 8.75 -29.47
C LYS A 305 14.01 9.56 -30.54
N ILE A 306 14.27 10.85 -30.60
CA ILE A 306 13.81 11.66 -31.73
C ILE A 306 14.68 11.31 -32.93
N ILE A 307 14.12 10.58 -33.88
CA ILE A 307 14.75 10.34 -35.18
C ILE A 307 14.44 11.57 -36.05
N ASN A 308 15.39 12.49 -36.19
CA ASN A 308 15.32 13.54 -37.20
C ASN A 308 15.51 12.88 -38.54
N ILE A 309 14.42 12.72 -39.30
CA ILE A 309 14.48 12.39 -40.72
C ILE A 309 14.78 13.71 -41.45
N PRO A 310 15.91 13.86 -42.12
CA PRO A 310 16.18 15.07 -42.89
C PRO A 310 15.19 15.14 -44.06
N LEU A 311 14.43 16.23 -44.11
CA LEU A 311 13.49 16.57 -45.20
C LEU A 311 14.22 16.97 -46.48
N SER A 312 15.23 16.23 -46.91
CA SER A 312 15.93 16.49 -48.15
C SER A 312 15.96 15.25 -49.06
N SER A 313 14.79 14.80 -49.47
CA SER A 313 14.62 13.92 -50.64
C SER A 313 13.14 13.78 -50.98
N PHE A 314 12.56 14.88 -51.47
CA PHE A 314 11.42 14.84 -52.37
C PHE A 314 11.66 15.88 -53.47
#